data_773459bb2b20f2eef71e28b8174f6344
#
_entry.id   773459bb2b20f2eef71e28b8174f6344
#
_cell.length_a   1.000
_cell.length_b   1.000
_cell.length_c   1.000
_cell.angle_alpha   90.00
_cell.angle_beta   90.00
_cell.angle_gamma   90.00
#
_symmetry.space_group_name_H-M   'P 1'
#
loop_
_entity.id
_entity.type
_entity.pdbx_description
1 polymer ?
#
loop_
_entity_poly.entity_id
_entity_poly.type
_entity_poly.pdbx_seq_one_letter_code
_entity_poly.pdbx_strand_id
1 'polypeptide(L)'
;MIRHLALILSLLIGCSAFAQSKVEVVSAYTDKDCYLVGERLCVRVDASIDGKPSASRVAYVEISDTLSMYAQCMVALRDGHGWAEIPLPTTMHSGCYQLSAYTRVSQLLGSDAICRSIIGVINADKLSRLDDITIIPSDSCQTPHALFRYKAGDTVCIPLPETDASGCCISITKGGISANLSVCKPSVQPTTEGGMTAYCPEIEGHIVRARVASGTSAKVMTTRLSLIGKTALLYDGKRQPDGSYLYFTSGISGNQPVLVTAYDSLGRSIPMELVSPYQSMLPKRLPKLTVYCQEKALRERAAIARQQASIDANAPATSLVHSIRLMSATPDYFYDLDEYTQMKDVREMLLEFIKGIRKEKQHGVSLLYTYNPETRSYAKMPALILLDGMPIYDADDLLNYDAHLIKYVQIYSGTFHFGSSSCCGVISFITHKGRLANYKLKDGEQLMSYAFPQDHPTPANGLASKYHTTTWYPMVKAKTLTITMPSAEGLYQMTVQGKDPTGHILRTAYAIKVVK
;
A
#
# COMPACT_ATOMS: atom_id res chain seq x y z
N MET A 1 1.63 48.06 -41.87
CA MET A 1 2.14 46.67 -41.82
C MET A 1 3.21 46.48 -40.75
N ILE A 2 4.23 47.31 -40.62
CA ILE A 2 5.33 47.13 -39.63
C ILE A 2 4.85 47.22 -38.16
N ARG A 3 3.85 48.07 -37.85
CA ARG A 3 3.29 48.18 -36.48
C ARG A 3 2.50 46.95 -36.00
N HIS A 4 1.86 46.22 -36.90
CA HIS A 4 1.15 44.99 -36.55
C HIS A 4 2.08 43.78 -36.40
N LEU A 5 3.22 43.80 -37.14
CA LEU A 5 4.24 42.75 -37.01
C LEU A 5 4.98 42.87 -35.65
N ALA A 6 5.23 44.09 -35.17
CA ALA A 6 5.84 44.34 -33.86
C ALA A 6 4.92 43.91 -32.71
N LEU A 7 3.59 44.08 -32.86
CA LEU A 7 2.62 43.65 -31.84
C LEU A 7 2.48 42.12 -31.76
N ILE A 8 2.54 41.43 -32.90
CA ILE A 8 2.52 39.96 -32.94
C ILE A 8 3.84 39.39 -32.38
N LEU A 9 4.98 40.04 -32.66
CA LEU A 9 6.27 39.60 -32.13
C LEU A 9 6.36 39.82 -30.61
N SER A 10 5.77 40.91 -30.07
CA SER A 10 5.73 41.16 -28.62
C SER A 10 4.74 40.21 -27.91
N LEU A 11 3.66 39.77 -28.56
CA LEU A 11 2.78 38.73 -28.02
C LEU A 11 3.46 37.34 -28.00
N LEU A 12 4.29 37.02 -29.00
CA LEU A 12 5.05 35.77 -29.04
C LEU A 12 6.20 35.73 -28.03
N ILE A 13 6.79 36.90 -27.69
CA ILE A 13 7.83 36.97 -26.64
C ILE A 13 7.21 36.98 -25.23
N GLY A 14 5.96 37.43 -25.07
CA GLY A 14 5.24 37.39 -23.80
C GLY A 14 4.74 36.00 -23.39
N CYS A 15 4.68 35.01 -24.30
CA CYS A 15 4.25 33.66 -24.02
C CYS A 15 5.37 32.67 -23.66
N SER A 16 6.63 33.14 -23.65
CA SER A 16 7.73 32.39 -23.02
C SER A 16 7.85 32.75 -21.53
N ALA A 17 6.73 32.94 -20.82
CA ALA A 17 6.71 32.67 -19.41
C ALA A 17 7.12 31.18 -19.27
N PHE A 18 8.36 30.96 -18.88
CA PHE A 18 8.83 29.65 -18.45
C PHE A 18 7.78 29.09 -17.51
N ALA A 19 6.97 28.16 -17.98
CA ALA A 19 6.21 27.30 -17.11
C ALA A 19 7.28 26.55 -16.34
N GLN A 20 7.66 27.09 -15.19
CA GLN A 20 8.53 26.44 -14.25
C GLN A 20 7.83 25.10 -13.99
N SER A 21 8.41 24.02 -14.51
CA SER A 21 7.77 22.70 -14.43
C SER A 21 7.59 22.43 -12.94
N LYS A 22 6.34 22.39 -12.51
CA LYS A 22 5.99 22.16 -11.12
C LYS A 22 6.51 20.79 -10.73
N VAL A 23 7.52 20.77 -9.86
CA VAL A 23 8.20 19.56 -9.44
C VAL A 23 7.50 19.03 -8.19
N GLU A 24 7.13 17.76 -8.22
CA GLU A 24 6.64 17.08 -7.01
C GLU A 24 7.82 16.82 -6.07
N VAL A 25 7.66 17.24 -4.82
CA VAL A 25 8.62 17.02 -3.74
C VAL A 25 8.06 15.99 -2.78
N VAL A 26 8.81 14.90 -2.56
CA VAL A 26 8.49 13.87 -1.58
C VAL A 26 9.38 14.04 -0.35
N SER A 27 8.79 13.93 0.84
CA SER A 27 9.49 13.94 2.12
C SER A 27 9.06 12.73 2.95
N ALA A 28 9.98 12.16 3.72
CA ALA A 28 9.70 11.03 4.59
C ALA A 28 10.23 11.31 6.01
N TYR A 29 9.42 10.98 7.02
CA TYR A 29 9.72 11.17 8.43
C TYR A 29 9.50 9.87 9.17
N THR A 30 10.50 9.45 9.94
CA THR A 30 10.46 8.21 10.71
C THR A 30 10.27 8.48 12.20
N ASP A 31 9.68 7.54 12.93
CA ASP A 31 9.48 7.66 14.38
C ASP A 31 10.79 7.61 15.17
N LYS A 32 11.84 7.01 14.62
CA LYS A 32 13.18 6.89 15.22
C LYS A 32 14.27 6.98 14.14
N ASP A 33 15.51 7.15 14.57
CA ASP A 33 16.68 7.10 13.70
C ASP A 33 17.37 5.74 13.74
N CYS A 34 17.23 5.04 14.86
CA CYS A 34 17.88 3.76 15.08
C CYS A 34 16.88 2.72 15.57
N TYR A 35 16.90 1.57 14.93
CA TYR A 35 16.00 0.45 15.15
C TYR A 35 16.76 -0.81 15.54
N LEU A 36 16.07 -1.74 16.17
CA LEU A 36 16.52 -3.11 16.29
C LEU A 36 15.78 -3.98 15.26
N VAL A 37 16.44 -5.04 14.79
CA VAL A 37 15.74 -6.05 13.97
C VAL A 37 14.55 -6.62 14.73
N GLY A 38 13.45 -6.86 14.02
CA GLY A 38 12.18 -7.27 14.62
C GLY A 38 11.31 -6.14 15.15
N GLU A 39 11.79 -4.89 15.18
CA GLU A 39 10.94 -3.73 15.43
C GLU A 39 10.16 -3.34 14.18
N ARG A 40 9.14 -2.50 14.37
CA ARG A 40 8.44 -1.81 13.29
C ARG A 40 8.98 -0.39 13.15
N LEU A 41 9.25 -0.02 11.92
CA LEU A 41 9.54 1.34 11.52
C LEU A 41 8.24 2.01 11.12
N CYS A 42 7.90 3.11 11.80
CA CYS A 42 6.78 3.96 11.41
C CYS A 42 7.30 5.08 10.51
N VAL A 43 6.69 5.25 9.35
CA VAL A 43 7.07 6.28 8.39
C VAL A 43 5.86 7.08 7.94
N ARG A 44 5.97 8.41 7.97
CA ARG A 44 5.07 9.33 7.29
C ARG A 44 5.72 9.77 5.99
N VAL A 45 4.93 9.81 4.92
CA VAL A 45 5.34 10.33 3.61
C VAL A 45 4.45 11.50 3.23
N ASP A 46 5.06 12.59 2.83
CA ASP A 46 4.39 13.77 2.31
C ASP A 46 4.80 13.98 0.84
N ALA A 47 3.82 14.21 -0.02
CA ALA A 47 4.02 14.57 -1.42
C ALA A 47 3.36 15.93 -1.71
N SER A 48 4.10 16.88 -2.21
CA SER A 48 3.62 18.25 -2.47
C SER A 48 4.15 18.82 -3.78
N ILE A 49 3.37 19.71 -4.40
CA ILE A 49 3.76 20.50 -5.58
C ILE A 49 3.54 21.97 -5.22
N ASP A 50 4.59 22.79 -5.28
CA ASP A 50 4.56 24.21 -4.89
C ASP A 50 3.96 24.44 -3.48
N GLY A 51 4.31 23.59 -2.52
CA GLY A 51 3.80 23.66 -1.15
C GLY A 51 2.34 23.24 -0.97
N LYS A 52 1.64 22.81 -2.04
CA LYS A 52 0.29 22.26 -1.99
C LYS A 52 0.33 20.74 -2.06
N PRO A 53 -0.66 20.03 -1.47
CA PRO A 53 -0.76 18.60 -1.57
C PRO A 53 -0.71 18.12 -3.02
N SER A 54 0.07 17.06 -3.29
CA SER A 54 0.09 16.42 -4.60
C SER A 54 -1.19 15.62 -4.85
N ALA A 55 -1.54 15.45 -6.13
CA ALA A 55 -2.60 14.55 -6.57
C ALA A 55 -2.22 13.06 -6.50
N SER A 56 -0.94 12.73 -6.28
CA SER A 56 -0.48 11.35 -6.14
C SER A 56 -1.22 10.64 -4.99
N ARG A 57 -1.74 9.45 -5.25
CA ARG A 57 -2.48 8.64 -4.27
C ARG A 57 -1.64 7.54 -3.64
N VAL A 58 -0.46 7.27 -4.19
CA VAL A 58 0.44 6.20 -3.72
C VAL A 58 1.86 6.71 -3.62
N ALA A 59 2.49 6.44 -2.50
CA ALA A 59 3.93 6.54 -2.33
C ALA A 59 4.53 5.17 -2.07
N TYR A 60 5.77 4.99 -2.45
CA TYR A 60 6.57 3.79 -2.28
C TYR A 60 7.66 4.05 -1.27
N VAL A 61 7.86 3.12 -0.36
CA VAL A 61 8.94 3.17 0.63
C VAL A 61 9.75 1.89 0.54
N GLU A 62 11.05 2.04 0.43
CA GLU A 62 12.02 0.93 0.31
C GLU A 62 13.14 1.09 1.33
N ILE A 63 13.58 -0.03 1.92
CA ILE A 63 14.71 -0.08 2.85
C ILE A 63 15.74 -1.06 2.30
N SER A 64 16.94 -0.56 2.03
CA SER A 64 18.02 -1.34 1.40
C SER A 64 19.39 -1.02 2.01
N ASP A 65 20.30 -1.96 1.88
CA ASP A 65 21.73 -1.70 1.97
C ASP A 65 22.38 -1.68 0.56
N THR A 66 23.68 -1.77 0.47
CA THR A 66 24.41 -1.75 -0.80
C THR A 66 24.28 -3.06 -1.59
N LEU A 67 23.74 -4.12 -1.00
CA LEU A 67 23.70 -5.47 -1.56
C LEU A 67 22.27 -5.98 -1.76
N SER A 68 21.35 -5.58 -0.88
CA SER A 68 20.02 -6.21 -0.81
C SER A 68 18.91 -5.23 -0.48
N MET A 69 17.71 -5.57 -0.94
CA MET A 69 16.45 -4.94 -0.54
C MET A 69 15.86 -5.75 0.61
N TYR A 70 15.53 -5.10 1.72
CA TYR A 70 15.05 -5.76 2.94
C TYR A 70 13.57 -5.57 3.19
N ALA A 71 13.05 -4.39 2.89
CA ALA A 71 11.63 -4.10 3.07
C ALA A 71 11.12 -3.13 2.00
N GLN A 72 9.89 -3.35 1.58
CA GLN A 72 9.19 -2.54 0.58
C GLN A 72 7.73 -2.42 0.99
N CYS A 73 7.17 -1.23 0.94
CA CYS A 73 5.74 -1.04 1.11
C CYS A 73 5.21 0.11 0.26
N MET A 74 3.91 0.05 -0.01
CA MET A 74 3.15 1.14 -0.61
C MET A 74 2.33 1.82 0.47
N VAL A 75 2.30 3.15 0.43
CA VAL A 75 1.58 4.01 1.37
C VAL A 75 0.48 4.73 0.61
N ALA A 76 -0.77 4.60 1.05
CA ALA A 76 -1.86 5.38 0.49
C ALA A 76 -1.72 6.85 0.92
N LEU A 77 -1.78 7.75 -0.06
CA LEU A 77 -1.75 9.19 0.18
C LEU A 77 -3.16 9.77 0.11
N ARG A 78 -3.51 10.57 1.12
CA ARG A 78 -4.72 11.38 1.17
C ARG A 78 -4.31 12.83 1.37
N ASP A 79 -4.74 13.69 0.47
CA ASP A 79 -4.33 15.12 0.48
C ASP A 79 -2.81 15.30 0.60
N GLY A 80 -2.06 14.49 -0.16
CA GLY A 80 -0.60 14.50 -0.20
C GLY A 80 0.10 13.88 1.02
N HIS A 81 -0.60 13.27 1.97
CA HIS A 81 -0.04 12.70 3.18
C HIS A 81 -0.44 11.24 3.36
N GLY A 82 0.47 10.43 3.87
CA GLY A 82 0.20 9.05 4.24
C GLY A 82 1.23 8.51 5.20
N TRP A 83 0.94 7.37 5.83
CA TRP A 83 1.88 6.72 6.74
C TRP A 83 1.71 5.21 6.73
N ALA A 84 2.78 4.53 7.10
CA ALA A 84 2.84 3.08 7.15
C ALA A 84 3.68 2.60 8.33
N GLU A 85 3.46 1.34 8.71
CA GLU A 85 4.33 0.59 9.60
C GLU A 85 5.02 -0.52 8.81
N ILE A 86 6.34 -0.56 8.91
CA ILE A 86 7.19 -1.52 8.17
C ILE A 86 7.89 -2.42 9.17
N PRO A 87 7.58 -3.72 9.24
CA PRO A 87 8.33 -4.65 10.07
C PRO A 87 9.75 -4.82 9.51
N LEU A 88 10.75 -4.69 10.38
CA LEU A 88 12.15 -4.87 10.01
C LEU A 88 12.53 -6.35 10.15
N PRO A 89 12.96 -7.02 9.06
CA PRO A 89 13.31 -8.43 9.08
C PRO A 89 14.44 -8.74 10.07
N THR A 90 14.33 -9.86 10.77
CA THR A 90 15.38 -10.35 11.67
C THR A 90 16.64 -10.81 10.94
N THR A 91 16.57 -10.92 9.61
CA THR A 91 17.71 -11.26 8.75
C THR A 91 18.65 -10.08 8.49
N MET A 92 18.23 -8.85 8.77
CA MET A 92 19.08 -7.66 8.61
C MET A 92 20.30 -7.72 9.51
N HIS A 93 21.42 -7.19 9.03
CA HIS A 93 22.66 -7.04 9.79
C HIS A 93 22.69 -5.69 10.53
N SER A 94 23.64 -5.54 11.45
CA SER A 94 23.88 -4.22 12.06
C SER A 94 24.57 -3.29 11.08
N GLY A 95 24.07 -2.07 10.91
CA GLY A 95 24.64 -1.10 9.99
C GLY A 95 23.65 0.03 9.62
N CYS A 96 24.09 0.88 8.70
CA CYS A 96 23.24 1.90 8.10
C CYS A 96 22.49 1.33 6.90
N TYR A 97 21.25 1.79 6.74
CA TYR A 97 20.37 1.44 5.63
C TYR A 97 19.81 2.70 5.00
N GLN A 98 19.59 2.66 3.70
CA GLN A 98 18.89 3.73 2.99
C GLN A 98 17.39 3.46 3.04
N LEU A 99 16.63 4.46 3.51
CA LEU A 99 15.21 4.55 3.30
C LEU A 99 14.96 5.46 2.10
N SER A 100 14.32 4.93 1.07
CA SER A 100 13.91 5.67 -0.13
C SER A 100 12.40 5.83 -0.15
N ALA A 101 11.91 7.05 -0.42
CA ALA A 101 10.48 7.32 -0.57
C ALA A 101 10.23 8.10 -1.86
N TYR A 102 9.23 7.69 -2.64
CA TYR A 102 8.93 8.26 -3.94
C TYR A 102 7.48 7.97 -4.37
N THR A 103 7.01 8.72 -5.37
CA THR A 103 5.75 8.47 -6.08
C THR A 103 6.05 8.09 -7.53
N ARG A 104 5.05 7.74 -8.32
CA ARG A 104 5.23 7.54 -9.77
C ARG A 104 5.62 8.84 -10.48
N VAL A 105 5.13 9.97 -10.00
CA VAL A 105 5.51 11.28 -10.55
C VAL A 105 6.98 11.58 -10.28
N SER A 106 7.45 11.39 -9.04
CA SER A 106 8.87 11.60 -8.73
C SER A 106 9.79 10.60 -9.47
N GLN A 107 9.32 9.38 -9.74
CA GLN A 107 10.04 8.42 -10.58
C GLN A 107 10.26 8.93 -12.01
N LEU A 108 9.26 9.59 -12.61
CA LEU A 108 9.37 10.18 -13.96
C LEU A 108 10.43 11.29 -14.02
N LEU A 109 10.67 11.96 -12.90
CA LEU A 109 11.64 13.06 -12.79
C LEU A 109 13.09 12.56 -12.59
N GLY A 110 13.28 11.26 -12.43
CA GLY A 110 14.61 10.63 -12.29
C GLY A 110 15.05 10.38 -10.85
N SER A 111 16.25 9.82 -10.69
CA SER A 111 16.74 9.35 -9.39
C SER A 111 16.89 10.47 -8.35
N ASP A 112 17.10 11.70 -8.79
CA ASP A 112 17.31 12.85 -7.91
C ASP A 112 16.01 13.35 -7.27
N ALA A 113 14.86 13.00 -7.84
CA ALA A 113 13.54 13.32 -7.30
C ALA A 113 13.08 12.32 -6.20
N ILE A 114 13.89 11.34 -5.85
CA ILE A 114 13.59 10.36 -4.80
C ILE A 114 14.10 10.87 -3.46
N CYS A 115 13.22 10.95 -2.46
CA CYS A 115 13.61 11.24 -1.09
C CYS A 115 14.44 10.08 -0.52
N ARG A 116 15.61 10.39 0.02
CA ARG A 116 16.52 9.41 0.65
C ARG A 116 16.94 9.86 2.02
N SER A 117 16.87 8.95 2.99
CA SER A 117 17.39 9.13 4.34
C SER A 117 18.16 7.89 4.79
N ILE A 118 18.98 8.06 5.81
CA ILE A 118 19.72 6.97 6.43
C ILE A 118 19.06 6.63 7.77
N ILE A 119 18.84 5.34 8.00
CA ILE A 119 18.44 4.78 9.29
C ILE A 119 19.51 3.82 9.78
N GLY A 120 19.66 3.71 11.10
CA GLY A 120 20.51 2.71 11.73
C GLY A 120 19.68 1.47 12.11
N VAL A 121 20.25 0.29 11.91
CA VAL A 121 19.65 -0.96 12.39
C VAL A 121 20.68 -1.74 13.20
N ILE A 122 20.26 -2.28 14.35
CA ILE A 122 21.09 -3.10 15.24
C ILE A 122 20.48 -4.50 15.28
N ASN A 123 21.31 -5.50 14.99
CA ASN A 123 20.98 -6.90 15.23
C ASN A 123 21.74 -7.37 16.48
N ALA A 124 21.07 -7.41 17.61
CA ALA A 124 21.68 -7.77 18.89
C ALA A 124 22.17 -9.23 18.94
N ASP A 125 21.65 -10.10 18.08
CA ASP A 125 22.02 -11.52 18.04
C ASP A 125 23.24 -11.80 17.14
N LYS A 126 23.64 -10.83 16.31
CA LYS A 126 24.72 -10.96 15.31
C LYS A 126 25.76 -9.84 15.41
N LEU A 127 25.98 -9.29 16.60
CA LEU A 127 26.90 -8.15 16.81
C LEU A 127 28.37 -8.44 16.47
N SER A 128 28.78 -9.70 16.31
CA SER A 128 30.18 -10.08 16.39
C SER A 128 30.99 -10.04 15.09
N ARG A 129 30.44 -9.63 13.94
CA ARG A 129 31.12 -9.81 12.65
C ARG A 129 31.04 -8.67 11.63
N LEU A 130 30.44 -7.53 11.94
CA LEU A 130 30.30 -6.48 10.94
C LEU A 130 31.08 -5.24 11.34
N ASP A 131 32.09 -4.94 10.55
CA ASP A 131 32.95 -3.74 10.66
C ASP A 131 32.16 -2.42 10.45
N ASP A 132 30.85 -2.48 10.22
CA ASP A 132 30.01 -1.33 9.87
C ASP A 132 29.33 -0.67 11.07
N ILE A 133 29.50 -1.18 12.28
CA ILE A 133 28.95 -0.62 13.51
C ILE A 133 30.04 -0.33 14.56
N THR A 134 29.92 0.84 15.19
CA THR A 134 30.69 1.20 16.38
C THR A 134 29.73 1.48 17.51
N ILE A 135 29.80 0.72 18.62
CA ILE A 135 28.99 0.92 19.80
C ILE A 135 29.83 1.64 20.84
N ILE A 136 29.39 2.82 21.26
CA ILE A 136 30.03 3.62 22.29
C ILE A 136 29.16 3.54 23.54
N PRO A 137 29.65 2.96 24.66
CA PRO A 137 28.95 2.99 25.91
C PRO A 137 28.68 4.45 26.33
N SER A 138 27.44 4.78 26.64
CA SER A 138 27.08 6.14 27.04
C SER A 138 26.08 6.10 28.17
N ASP A 139 26.45 6.73 29.28
CA ASP A 139 25.55 6.93 30.44
C ASP A 139 24.63 8.14 30.25
N SER A 140 24.93 9.00 29.28
CA SER A 140 24.13 10.17 28.93
C SER A 140 23.64 10.07 27.49
N CYS A 141 22.34 10.08 27.30
CA CYS A 141 21.78 10.35 26.00
C CYS A 141 22.20 11.77 25.58
N GLN A 142 22.84 11.92 24.42
CA GLN A 142 23.12 13.25 23.88
C GLN A 142 21.80 13.88 23.45
N THR A 143 21.17 14.58 24.38
CA THR A 143 19.92 15.33 24.12
C THR A 143 20.27 16.82 23.96
N PRO A 144 20.04 17.40 22.80
CA PRO A 144 20.49 18.77 22.51
C PRO A 144 19.61 19.87 23.11
N HIS A 145 18.44 19.58 23.67
CA HIS A 145 17.48 20.59 24.11
C HIS A 145 16.89 20.30 25.50
N ALA A 146 16.15 21.26 26.04
CA ALA A 146 15.66 21.31 27.39
C ALA A 146 15.17 19.99 27.99
N LEU A 147 15.59 19.68 29.20
CA LEU A 147 15.12 18.54 29.96
C LEU A 147 13.80 18.91 30.69
N PHE A 148 12.70 18.34 30.22
CA PHE A 148 11.41 18.43 30.90
C PHE A 148 11.27 17.30 31.92
N ARG A 149 10.63 17.60 33.08
CA ARG A 149 10.33 16.61 34.12
C ARG A 149 8.83 16.55 34.34
N TYR A 150 8.29 15.33 34.27
CA TYR A 150 6.87 15.06 34.49
C TYR A 150 6.71 13.80 35.35
N LYS A 151 5.56 13.66 36.02
CA LYS A 151 5.23 12.43 36.74
C LYS A 151 4.67 11.38 35.75
N ALA A 152 4.86 10.12 36.12
CA ALA A 152 4.29 9.00 35.38
C ALA A 152 2.75 9.11 35.34
N GLY A 153 2.18 8.99 34.18
CA GLY A 153 0.73 9.08 33.95
C GLY A 153 0.15 10.51 33.94
N ASP A 154 0.96 11.56 34.16
CA ASP A 154 0.49 12.94 34.05
C ASP A 154 0.04 13.26 32.63
N THR A 155 -1.07 13.98 32.52
CA THR A 155 -1.51 14.56 31.24
C THR A 155 -0.96 15.97 31.14
N VAL A 156 -0.12 16.21 30.12
CA VAL A 156 0.60 17.46 29.93
C VAL A 156 0.32 18.07 28.58
N CYS A 157 0.33 19.40 28.53
CA CYS A 157 0.19 20.15 27.28
C CYS A 157 1.57 20.70 26.87
N ILE A 158 2.07 20.27 25.73
CA ILE A 158 3.39 20.63 25.21
C ILE A 158 3.21 21.61 24.05
N PRO A 159 3.85 22.79 24.08
CA PRO A 159 3.85 23.69 22.92
C PRO A 159 4.69 23.09 21.79
N LEU A 160 4.19 23.21 20.58
CA LEU A 160 4.85 22.72 19.38
C LEU A 160 5.45 23.88 18.57
N PRO A 161 6.53 23.63 17.83
CA PRO A 161 7.07 24.62 16.90
C PRO A 161 6.07 24.93 15.79
N GLU A 162 6.16 26.12 15.20
CA GLU A 162 5.35 26.47 14.04
C GLU A 162 5.74 25.62 12.83
N THR A 163 4.72 25.10 12.15
CA THR A 163 4.88 24.24 10.98
C THR A 163 4.09 24.78 9.80
N ASP A 164 4.39 24.30 8.62
CA ASP A 164 3.57 24.56 7.44
C ASP A 164 2.17 23.91 7.56
N ALA A 165 1.33 24.04 6.54
CA ALA A 165 -0.03 23.50 6.51
C ALA A 165 -0.08 21.95 6.60
N SER A 166 1.04 21.25 6.34
CA SER A 166 1.13 19.80 6.45
C SER A 166 1.22 19.30 7.90
N GLY A 167 1.56 20.20 8.83
CA GLY A 167 1.75 19.86 10.24
C GLY A 167 3.02 19.06 10.49
N CYS A 168 3.19 18.54 11.70
CA CYS A 168 4.37 17.77 12.10
C CYS A 168 4.02 16.32 12.48
N CYS A 169 5.05 15.48 12.40
CA CYS A 169 5.10 14.13 12.97
C CYS A 169 5.77 14.19 14.34
N ILE A 170 5.20 13.53 15.33
CA ILE A 170 5.71 13.53 16.71
C ILE A 170 5.87 12.09 17.18
N SER A 171 7.05 11.78 17.72
CA SER A 171 7.32 10.50 18.36
C SER A 171 7.84 10.68 19.78
N ILE A 172 7.44 9.78 20.68
CA ILE A 172 7.99 9.67 22.03
C ILE A 172 8.60 8.28 22.15
N THR A 173 9.89 8.22 22.37
CA THR A 173 10.66 6.97 22.44
C THR A 173 11.39 6.87 23.78
N LYS A 174 11.52 5.65 24.31
CA LYS A 174 12.34 5.43 25.51
C LYS A 174 13.81 5.69 25.15
N GLY A 175 14.50 6.45 25.97
CA GLY A 175 15.91 6.81 25.79
C GLY A 175 16.88 5.66 26.03
N GLY A 176 18.17 5.93 25.86
CA GLY A 176 19.26 4.98 26.13
C GLY A 176 19.91 4.40 24.87
N ILE A 177 19.37 4.67 23.69
CA ILE A 177 20.01 4.34 22.40
C ILE A 177 19.84 5.53 21.47
N SER A 178 20.92 6.05 20.92
CA SER A 178 20.93 7.09 19.91
C SER A 178 21.98 6.80 18.85
N ALA A 179 21.72 7.24 17.62
CA ALA A 179 22.66 7.11 16.50
C ALA A 179 22.94 8.49 15.91
N ASN A 180 24.14 8.70 15.43
CA ASN A 180 24.49 9.90 14.69
C ASN A 180 24.30 9.65 13.19
N LEU A 181 23.14 10.08 12.67
CA LEU A 181 22.73 9.86 11.28
C LEU A 181 22.42 11.18 10.58
N SER A 182 22.63 11.21 9.27
CA SER A 182 22.27 12.38 8.47
C SER A 182 20.76 12.51 8.32
N VAL A 183 20.25 13.73 8.48
CA VAL A 183 18.83 14.05 8.27
C VAL A 183 18.45 13.85 6.81
N CYS A 184 17.25 13.36 6.56
CA CYS A 184 16.66 13.25 5.23
C CYS A 184 16.73 14.61 4.50
N LYS A 185 17.30 14.63 3.32
CA LYS A 185 17.22 15.77 2.43
C LYS A 185 16.15 15.45 1.39
N PRO A 186 15.08 16.25 1.26
CA PRO A 186 14.18 16.12 0.13
C PRO A 186 15.00 16.27 -1.14
N SER A 187 14.73 15.43 -2.13
CA SER A 187 15.36 15.56 -3.44
C SER A 187 14.94 16.86 -4.08
N VAL A 188 15.88 17.64 -4.50
CA VAL A 188 15.64 18.92 -5.15
C VAL A 188 16.31 18.89 -6.51
N GLN A 189 15.51 19.05 -7.54
CA GLN A 189 15.77 19.24 -8.95
C GLN A 189 16.05 17.99 -9.81
N PRO A 190 15.24 17.82 -10.87
CA PRO A 190 15.49 16.81 -11.89
C PRO A 190 16.61 17.27 -12.81
N THR A 191 17.58 16.42 -13.04
CA THR A 191 18.41 16.52 -14.24
C THR A 191 17.61 15.99 -15.43
N THR A 192 17.42 16.82 -16.44
CA THR A 192 16.55 16.59 -17.60
C THR A 192 17.07 15.56 -18.61
N GLU A 193 18.03 14.72 -18.26
CA GLU A 193 18.63 13.74 -19.16
C GLU A 193 18.44 12.31 -18.68
N GLY A 194 17.24 11.79 -18.79
CA GLY A 194 16.95 10.38 -18.60
C GLY A 194 15.77 9.97 -19.46
N GLY A 195 15.96 8.97 -20.33
CA GLY A 195 14.88 8.44 -21.16
C GLY A 195 13.63 8.17 -20.34
N MET A 196 12.54 8.85 -20.70
CA MET A 196 11.24 8.70 -20.04
C MET A 196 10.74 7.27 -20.18
N THR A 197 10.99 6.44 -19.16
CA THR A 197 10.18 5.24 -18.98
C THR A 197 8.77 5.72 -18.65
N ALA A 198 7.80 5.37 -19.49
CA ALA A 198 6.43 5.86 -19.35
C ALA A 198 5.75 5.25 -18.12
N TYR A 199 5.95 5.85 -16.95
CA TYR A 199 5.12 5.58 -15.79
C TYR A 199 3.85 6.42 -15.88
N CYS A 200 2.72 5.79 -15.57
CA CYS A 200 1.46 6.50 -15.45
C CYS A 200 1.34 7.05 -14.02
N PRO A 201 1.04 8.35 -13.83
CA PRO A 201 0.77 8.91 -12.51
C PRO A 201 -0.40 8.19 -11.82
N GLU A 202 -0.25 7.87 -10.55
CA GLU A 202 -1.25 7.19 -9.73
C GLU A 202 -2.14 8.21 -9.01
N ILE A 203 -3.06 8.84 -9.74
CA ILE A 203 -3.96 9.89 -9.23
C ILE A 203 -5.31 9.36 -8.74
N GLU A 204 -5.71 8.15 -9.13
CA GLU A 204 -6.95 7.50 -8.68
C GLU A 204 -6.69 6.41 -7.64
N GLY A 205 -5.54 5.77 -7.71
CA GLY A 205 -5.11 4.68 -6.85
C GLY A 205 -3.90 3.96 -7.44
N HIS A 206 -3.58 2.81 -6.87
CA HIS A 206 -2.45 2.01 -7.32
C HIS A 206 -2.69 1.39 -8.70
N ILE A 207 -1.67 1.37 -9.55
CA ILE A 207 -1.70 0.75 -10.87
C ILE A 207 -0.92 -0.55 -10.84
N VAL A 208 -1.64 -1.66 -10.87
CA VAL A 208 -1.02 -2.99 -11.00
C VAL A 208 -0.56 -3.20 -12.43
N ARG A 209 0.65 -3.74 -12.61
CA ARG A 209 1.22 -4.07 -13.92
C ARG A 209 1.45 -5.57 -14.04
N ALA A 210 1.06 -6.14 -15.16
CA ALA A 210 1.38 -7.53 -15.50
C ALA A 210 1.92 -7.64 -16.93
N ARG A 211 2.58 -8.75 -17.21
CA ARG A 211 3.05 -9.12 -18.54
C ARG A 211 2.78 -10.60 -18.81
N VAL A 212 2.78 -10.99 -20.07
CA VAL A 212 2.77 -12.41 -20.42
C VAL A 212 4.01 -13.08 -19.85
N ALA A 213 3.84 -14.25 -19.24
CA ALA A 213 4.93 -14.98 -18.63
C ALA A 213 6.05 -15.31 -19.65
N SER A 214 7.29 -15.27 -19.18
CA SER A 214 8.46 -15.51 -20.00
C SER A 214 8.39 -16.87 -20.71
N GLY A 215 8.74 -16.91 -22.00
CA GLY A 215 8.67 -18.12 -22.82
C GLY A 215 7.31 -18.41 -23.45
N THR A 216 6.30 -17.58 -23.19
CA THR A 216 4.98 -17.71 -23.79
C THR A 216 4.84 -16.73 -24.97
N SER A 217 4.59 -17.26 -26.19
CA SER A 217 4.29 -16.45 -27.37
C SER A 217 2.80 -16.56 -27.69
N ALA A 218 1.99 -15.71 -27.05
CA ALA A 218 0.56 -15.70 -27.28
C ALA A 218 0.04 -14.26 -27.36
N LYS A 219 -0.94 -14.03 -28.24
CA LYS A 219 -1.63 -12.75 -28.37
C LYS A 219 -2.80 -12.72 -27.40
N VAL A 220 -2.67 -11.89 -26.37
CA VAL A 220 -3.75 -11.64 -25.42
C VAL A 220 -4.87 -10.85 -26.09
N MET A 221 -6.08 -11.37 -26.06
CA MET A 221 -7.30 -10.70 -26.53
C MET A 221 -8.02 -9.98 -25.39
N THR A 222 -8.11 -10.64 -24.24
CA THR A 222 -8.69 -10.06 -23.02
C THR A 222 -7.82 -10.39 -21.84
N THR A 223 -7.70 -9.45 -20.88
CA THR A 223 -7.04 -9.70 -19.60
C THR A 223 -7.70 -8.90 -18.51
N ARG A 224 -7.81 -9.50 -17.33
CA ARG A 224 -8.51 -8.94 -16.20
C ARG A 224 -7.82 -9.29 -14.89
N LEU A 225 -7.72 -8.29 -14.02
CA LEU A 225 -7.32 -8.46 -12.62
C LEU A 225 -8.59 -8.58 -11.78
N SER A 226 -8.69 -9.64 -10.99
CA SER A 226 -9.79 -9.91 -10.07
C SER A 226 -9.29 -9.95 -8.64
N LEU A 227 -9.99 -9.30 -7.71
CA LEU A 227 -9.78 -9.49 -6.29
C LEU A 227 -10.70 -10.60 -5.80
N ILE A 228 -10.14 -11.54 -5.04
CA ILE A 228 -10.86 -12.73 -4.60
C ILE A 228 -11.31 -12.55 -3.16
N GLY A 229 -12.59 -12.79 -2.90
CA GLY A 229 -13.17 -12.99 -1.57
C GLY A 229 -14.11 -11.91 -1.04
N LYS A 230 -13.70 -10.65 -0.91
CA LYS A 230 -14.51 -9.65 -0.17
C LYS A 230 -15.54 -8.92 -1.02
N THR A 231 -15.15 -8.55 -2.21
CA THR A 231 -15.95 -7.71 -3.11
C THR A 231 -15.60 -8.09 -4.53
N ALA A 232 -16.58 -8.09 -5.43
CA ALA A 232 -16.31 -8.29 -6.84
C ALA A 232 -15.63 -7.04 -7.42
N LEU A 233 -14.32 -6.97 -7.34
CA LEU A 233 -13.52 -5.92 -7.93
C LEU A 233 -12.77 -6.49 -9.14
N LEU A 234 -13.17 -6.03 -10.30
CA LEU A 234 -12.65 -6.47 -11.60
C LEU A 234 -12.07 -5.28 -12.33
N TYR A 235 -10.86 -5.43 -12.85
CA TYR A 235 -10.16 -4.38 -13.57
C TYR A 235 -9.67 -4.92 -14.90
N ASP A 236 -10.12 -4.31 -16.01
CA ASP A 236 -9.64 -4.69 -17.35
C ASP A 236 -8.21 -4.20 -17.56
N GLY A 237 -7.39 -5.05 -18.19
CA GLY A 237 -6.01 -4.73 -18.50
C GLY A 237 -5.88 -3.86 -19.74
N LYS A 238 -5.24 -2.70 -19.62
CA LYS A 238 -4.94 -1.80 -20.73
C LYS A 238 -3.54 -2.08 -21.25
N ARG A 239 -3.44 -2.57 -22.49
CA ARG A 239 -2.16 -2.90 -23.13
C ARG A 239 -1.31 -1.65 -23.32
N GLN A 240 -0.01 -1.77 -23.00
CA GLN A 240 1.00 -0.75 -23.19
C GLN A 240 1.87 -1.03 -24.41
N PRO A 241 2.60 -0.02 -24.94
CA PRO A 241 3.50 -0.20 -26.08
C PRO A 241 4.60 -1.24 -25.85
N ASP A 242 5.06 -1.40 -24.60
CA ASP A 242 6.07 -2.40 -24.20
C ASP A 242 5.52 -3.82 -24.04
N GLY A 243 4.24 -4.03 -24.38
CA GLY A 243 3.57 -5.33 -24.28
C GLY A 243 3.04 -5.68 -22.91
N SER A 244 3.26 -4.84 -21.89
CA SER A 244 2.66 -5.02 -20.57
C SER A 244 1.20 -4.58 -20.53
N TYR A 245 0.51 -4.90 -19.43
CA TYR A 245 -0.88 -4.52 -19.17
C TYR A 245 -0.97 -3.78 -17.85
N LEU A 246 -1.70 -2.66 -17.84
CA LEU A 246 -1.98 -1.87 -16.64
C LEU A 246 -3.42 -2.07 -16.19
N TYR A 247 -3.60 -2.29 -14.90
CA TYR A 247 -4.89 -2.38 -14.22
C TYR A 247 -5.00 -1.21 -13.25
N PHE A 248 -5.93 -0.30 -13.52
CA PHE A 248 -6.15 0.90 -12.72
C PHE A 248 -7.05 0.56 -11.54
N THR A 249 -6.46 0.39 -10.36
CA THR A 249 -7.21 0.02 -9.16
C THR A 249 -7.46 1.23 -8.28
N SER A 250 -8.54 1.22 -7.51
CA SER A 250 -8.88 2.30 -6.57
C SER A 250 -9.52 1.75 -5.30
N GLY A 251 -9.28 2.40 -4.17
CA GLY A 251 -9.92 2.06 -2.90
C GLY A 251 -9.53 0.71 -2.31
N ILE A 252 -8.41 0.10 -2.75
CA ILE A 252 -7.92 -1.18 -2.26
C ILE A 252 -6.73 -0.94 -1.35
N SER A 253 -6.68 -1.65 -0.22
CA SER A 253 -5.60 -1.54 0.75
C SER A 253 -5.18 -2.89 1.32
N GLY A 254 -3.94 -2.96 1.82
CA GLY A 254 -3.35 -4.12 2.47
C GLY A 254 -3.12 -5.32 1.54
N ASN A 255 -2.84 -6.48 2.11
CA ASN A 255 -2.63 -7.70 1.33
C ASN A 255 -3.96 -8.29 0.86
N GLN A 256 -4.09 -8.49 -0.45
CA GLN A 256 -5.29 -9.06 -1.06
C GLN A 256 -4.94 -10.25 -1.94
N PRO A 257 -5.76 -11.29 -1.95
CA PRO A 257 -5.64 -12.33 -2.95
C PRO A 257 -6.13 -11.80 -4.30
N VAL A 258 -5.27 -11.90 -5.30
CA VAL A 258 -5.55 -11.45 -6.66
C VAL A 258 -5.34 -12.58 -7.67
N LEU A 259 -6.12 -12.53 -8.73
CA LEU A 259 -5.97 -13.40 -9.89
C LEU A 259 -5.90 -12.52 -11.14
N VAL A 260 -4.89 -12.75 -11.97
CA VAL A 260 -4.82 -12.17 -13.31
C VAL A 260 -5.18 -13.26 -14.32
N THR A 261 -6.27 -13.06 -15.03
CA THR A 261 -6.70 -13.91 -16.13
C THR A 261 -6.39 -13.26 -17.47
N ALA A 262 -5.92 -14.03 -18.44
CA ALA A 262 -5.74 -13.58 -19.80
C ALA A 262 -6.08 -14.71 -20.78
N TYR A 263 -6.72 -14.37 -21.89
CA TYR A 263 -7.18 -15.34 -22.88
C TYR A 263 -6.82 -14.90 -24.29
N ASP A 264 -6.54 -15.88 -25.14
CA ASP A 264 -6.37 -15.67 -26.59
C ASP A 264 -7.73 -15.65 -27.33
N SER A 265 -7.70 -15.55 -28.64
CA SER A 265 -8.90 -15.54 -29.49
C SER A 265 -9.68 -16.87 -29.51
N LEU A 266 -9.09 -17.95 -29.02
CA LEU A 266 -9.70 -19.26 -28.89
C LEU A 266 -10.18 -19.56 -27.46
N GLY A 267 -10.08 -18.58 -26.54
CA GLY A 267 -10.45 -18.75 -25.14
C GLY A 267 -9.47 -19.59 -24.31
N ARG A 268 -8.26 -19.84 -24.83
CA ARG A 268 -7.21 -20.54 -24.09
C ARG A 268 -6.54 -19.56 -23.11
N SER A 269 -6.32 -20.02 -21.88
CA SER A 269 -5.65 -19.25 -20.86
C SER A 269 -4.18 -18.97 -21.21
N ILE A 270 -3.73 -17.76 -20.92
CA ILE A 270 -2.36 -17.30 -21.13
C ILE A 270 -1.77 -16.97 -19.75
N PRO A 271 -0.66 -17.61 -19.36
CA PRO A 271 -0.03 -17.32 -18.06
C PRO A 271 0.50 -15.90 -18.02
N MET A 272 0.23 -15.21 -16.90
CA MET A 272 0.61 -13.83 -16.64
C MET A 272 1.49 -13.73 -15.41
N GLU A 273 2.45 -12.81 -15.44
CA GLU A 273 3.31 -12.46 -14.30
C GLU A 273 3.05 -11.03 -13.88
N LEU A 274 2.92 -10.82 -12.56
CA LEU A 274 2.87 -9.48 -11.99
C LEU A 274 4.26 -8.85 -12.01
N VAL A 275 4.33 -7.60 -12.44
CA VAL A 275 5.56 -6.82 -12.45
C VAL A 275 5.68 -6.09 -11.11
N SER A 276 6.84 -6.20 -10.45
CA SER A 276 7.09 -5.46 -9.22
C SER A 276 6.89 -3.96 -9.42
N PRO A 277 6.14 -3.28 -8.55
CA PRO A 277 5.94 -1.85 -8.66
C PRO A 277 7.12 -1.03 -8.13
N TYR A 278 8.08 -1.67 -7.47
CA TYR A 278 9.20 -1.02 -6.81
C TYR A 278 10.38 -0.79 -7.74
N GLN A 279 11.17 0.25 -7.46
CA GLN A 279 12.39 0.52 -8.21
C GLN A 279 13.52 -0.44 -7.85
N SER A 280 13.58 -0.87 -6.60
CA SER A 280 14.63 -1.76 -6.06
C SER A 280 16.05 -1.22 -6.31
N MET A 281 16.24 0.10 -6.19
CA MET A 281 17.54 0.74 -6.36
C MET A 281 18.35 0.65 -5.08
N LEU A 282 19.56 0.11 -5.20
CA LEU A 282 20.48 -0.01 -4.08
C LEU A 282 21.44 1.20 -4.02
N PRO A 283 21.78 1.71 -2.82
CA PRO A 283 22.78 2.76 -2.67
C PRO A 283 24.19 2.23 -3.00
N LYS A 284 25.01 3.07 -3.62
CA LYS A 284 26.40 2.69 -3.94
C LYS A 284 27.29 2.61 -2.70
N ARG A 285 26.98 3.39 -1.67
CA ARG A 285 27.75 3.47 -0.42
C ARG A 285 26.86 3.92 0.73
N LEU A 286 27.11 3.38 1.90
CA LEU A 286 26.50 3.77 3.17
C LEU A 286 27.59 4.16 4.17
N PRO A 287 27.31 5.08 5.11
CA PRO A 287 28.22 5.42 6.19
C PRO A 287 28.30 4.28 7.21
N LYS A 288 29.36 4.27 8.03
CA LYS A 288 29.41 3.41 9.20
C LYS A 288 28.41 3.88 10.24
N LEU A 289 27.78 2.92 10.92
CA LEU A 289 26.84 3.20 11.99
C LEU A 289 27.60 3.43 13.31
N THR A 290 27.42 4.61 13.90
CA THR A 290 27.91 4.89 15.27
C THR A 290 26.71 5.01 16.19
N VAL A 291 26.65 4.17 17.22
CA VAL A 291 25.57 4.11 18.19
C VAL A 291 26.10 4.41 19.58
N TYR A 292 25.41 5.30 20.26
CA TYR A 292 25.61 5.57 21.69
C TYR A 292 24.51 4.82 22.46
N CYS A 293 24.88 3.87 23.31
CA CYS A 293 23.88 3.09 24.02
C CYS A 293 24.35 2.63 25.41
N GLN A 294 23.35 2.46 26.29
CA GLN A 294 23.50 1.72 27.53
C GLN A 294 23.24 0.25 27.26
N GLU A 295 24.13 -0.62 27.73
CA GLU A 295 24.01 -2.07 27.50
C GLU A 295 22.68 -2.63 28.03
N LYS A 296 22.23 -2.15 29.19
CA LYS A 296 20.94 -2.54 29.78
C LYS A 296 19.77 -2.17 28.85
N ALA A 297 19.76 -0.94 28.32
CA ALA A 297 18.70 -0.48 27.41
C ALA A 297 18.70 -1.29 26.11
N LEU A 298 19.87 -1.64 25.58
CA LEU A 298 19.99 -2.48 24.40
C LEU A 298 19.39 -3.87 24.62
N ARG A 299 19.73 -4.52 25.74
CA ARG A 299 19.21 -5.86 26.07
C ARG A 299 17.70 -5.87 26.28
N GLU A 300 17.15 -4.89 27.02
CA GLU A 300 15.71 -4.74 27.25
C GLU A 300 14.97 -4.54 25.93
N ARG A 301 15.46 -3.64 25.09
CA ARG A 301 14.86 -3.34 23.79
C ARG A 301 14.93 -4.53 22.83
N ALA A 302 16.04 -5.27 22.82
CA ALA A 302 16.19 -6.48 22.00
C ALA A 302 15.20 -7.58 22.42
N ALA A 303 14.94 -7.75 23.72
CA ALA A 303 13.93 -8.71 24.19
C ALA A 303 12.51 -8.34 23.68
N ILE A 304 12.17 -7.06 23.74
CA ILE A 304 10.88 -6.55 23.25
C ILE A 304 10.78 -6.73 21.70
N ALA A 305 11.85 -6.42 20.97
CA ALA A 305 11.88 -6.57 19.51
C ALA A 305 11.69 -8.02 19.06
N ARG A 306 12.29 -9.00 19.76
CA ARG A 306 12.07 -10.42 19.50
C ARG A 306 10.62 -10.83 19.72
N GLN A 307 10.00 -10.34 20.81
CA GLN A 307 8.59 -10.60 21.06
C GLN A 307 7.70 -10.04 19.95
N GLN A 308 7.99 -8.82 19.47
CA GLN A 308 7.28 -8.21 18.35
C GLN A 308 7.42 -9.05 17.07
N ALA A 309 8.64 -9.43 16.72
CA ALA A 309 8.90 -10.26 15.55
C ALA A 309 8.13 -11.60 15.60
N SER A 310 8.02 -12.21 16.78
CA SER A 310 7.24 -13.43 16.97
C SER A 310 5.73 -13.19 16.76
N ILE A 311 5.21 -12.06 17.22
CA ILE A 311 3.80 -11.67 17.00
C ILE A 311 3.55 -11.45 15.50
N ASP A 312 4.45 -10.74 14.82
CA ASP A 312 4.31 -10.44 13.40
C ASP A 312 4.38 -11.71 12.53
N ALA A 313 5.27 -12.63 12.88
CA ALA A 313 5.38 -13.93 12.19
C ALA A 313 4.14 -14.83 12.36
N ASN A 314 3.46 -14.72 13.50
CA ASN A 314 2.26 -15.48 13.82
C ASN A 314 0.96 -14.71 13.53
N ALA A 315 1.04 -13.48 13.00
CA ALA A 315 -0.14 -12.73 12.64
C ALA A 315 -0.94 -13.50 11.58
N PRO A 316 -2.25 -13.74 11.81
CA PRO A 316 -3.05 -14.44 10.83
C PRO A 316 -3.01 -13.66 9.51
N ALA A 317 -2.75 -14.37 8.41
CA ALA A 317 -2.96 -13.79 7.09
C ALA A 317 -4.34 -13.14 7.09
N THR A 318 -4.41 -11.87 6.68
CA THR A 318 -5.60 -11.01 6.82
C THR A 318 -6.86 -11.82 6.57
N SER A 319 -7.68 -12.01 7.60
CA SER A 319 -8.93 -12.74 7.50
C SER A 319 -9.77 -12.07 6.43
N LEU A 320 -10.01 -12.75 5.33
CA LEU A 320 -10.99 -12.32 4.35
C LEU A 320 -12.34 -12.30 5.07
N VAL A 321 -12.78 -11.13 5.51
CA VAL A 321 -14.13 -10.97 6.02
C VAL A 321 -15.06 -11.26 4.86
N HIS A 322 -15.85 -12.33 4.96
CA HIS A 322 -16.90 -12.62 4.02
C HIS A 322 -17.83 -11.42 3.91
N SER A 323 -17.86 -10.80 2.76
CA SER A 323 -18.93 -9.87 2.47
C SER A 323 -20.12 -10.69 1.99
N ILE A 324 -21.27 -10.54 2.66
CA ILE A 324 -22.53 -11.11 2.19
C ILE A 324 -22.89 -10.60 0.80
N ARG A 325 -22.35 -9.44 0.40
CA ARG A 325 -22.59 -8.82 -0.90
C ARG A 325 -21.27 -8.51 -1.58
N LEU A 326 -21.02 -9.14 -2.73
CA LEU A 326 -19.86 -8.83 -3.56
C LEU A 326 -20.02 -7.52 -4.34
N MET A 327 -21.23 -7.04 -4.51
CA MET A 327 -21.55 -5.78 -5.19
C MET A 327 -22.27 -4.83 -4.26
N SER A 328 -22.12 -3.54 -4.48
CA SER A 328 -22.82 -2.49 -3.72
C SER A 328 -24.32 -2.43 -4.02
N ALA A 329 -24.75 -2.99 -5.17
CA ALA A 329 -26.16 -3.07 -5.56
C ALA A 329 -26.91 -4.14 -4.73
N THR A 330 -28.22 -3.96 -4.59
CA THR A 330 -29.10 -4.99 -4.03
C THR A 330 -29.37 -6.05 -5.09
N PRO A 331 -29.19 -7.36 -4.81
CA PRO A 331 -29.52 -8.41 -5.76
C PRO A 331 -31.04 -8.52 -5.95
N ASP A 332 -31.48 -8.82 -7.16
CA ASP A 332 -32.88 -9.12 -7.47
C ASP A 332 -33.33 -10.46 -6.85
N TYR A 333 -32.38 -11.41 -6.77
CA TYR A 333 -32.58 -12.69 -6.09
C TYR A 333 -31.38 -12.97 -5.18
N PHE A 334 -31.68 -13.36 -3.96
CA PHE A 334 -30.70 -13.75 -2.95
C PHE A 334 -31.06 -15.10 -2.35
N TYR A 335 -30.12 -16.02 -2.32
CA TYR A 335 -30.25 -17.35 -1.74
C TYR A 335 -29.15 -17.56 -0.70
N ASP A 336 -29.51 -17.84 0.54
CA ASP A 336 -28.62 -18.44 1.55
C ASP A 336 -28.81 -19.95 1.48
N LEU A 337 -27.82 -20.67 0.95
CA LEU A 337 -27.98 -22.10 0.68
C LEU A 337 -28.01 -22.95 1.95
N ASP A 338 -27.64 -22.40 3.10
CA ASP A 338 -27.82 -23.07 4.39
C ASP A 338 -29.32 -23.25 4.75
N GLU A 339 -30.22 -22.47 4.14
CA GLU A 339 -31.66 -22.52 4.33
C GLU A 339 -32.38 -23.50 3.38
N TYR A 340 -31.66 -24.08 2.41
CA TYR A 340 -32.22 -24.94 1.38
C TYR A 340 -31.72 -26.39 1.51
N THR A 341 -32.50 -27.34 0.94
CA THR A 341 -32.01 -28.72 0.76
C THR A 341 -30.76 -28.69 -0.11
N GLN A 342 -29.69 -29.25 0.41
CA GLN A 342 -28.42 -29.28 -0.28
C GLN A 342 -28.45 -30.18 -1.51
N MET A 343 -27.98 -29.66 -2.64
CA MET A 343 -27.86 -30.36 -3.92
C MET A 343 -26.42 -30.79 -4.16
N LYS A 344 -26.25 -31.78 -5.02
CA LYS A 344 -24.93 -32.34 -5.32
C LYS A 344 -24.02 -31.31 -6.03
N ASP A 345 -24.57 -30.66 -7.02
CA ASP A 345 -23.81 -29.71 -7.87
C ASP A 345 -24.66 -28.48 -8.24
N VAL A 346 -23.99 -27.48 -8.81
CA VAL A 346 -24.63 -26.23 -9.22
C VAL A 346 -25.70 -26.46 -10.29
N ARG A 347 -25.51 -27.42 -11.18
CA ARG A 347 -26.48 -27.75 -12.23
C ARG A 347 -27.83 -28.17 -11.63
N GLU A 348 -27.79 -29.08 -10.68
CA GLU A 348 -29.00 -29.56 -9.97
C GLU A 348 -29.66 -28.40 -9.22
N MET A 349 -28.90 -27.61 -8.50
CA MET A 349 -29.36 -26.45 -7.76
C MET A 349 -30.09 -25.42 -8.67
N LEU A 350 -29.52 -25.13 -9.86
CA LEU A 350 -30.14 -24.20 -10.82
C LEU A 350 -31.45 -24.76 -11.41
N LEU A 351 -31.59 -26.08 -11.51
CA LEU A 351 -32.81 -26.70 -12.02
C LEU A 351 -33.91 -26.74 -10.97
N GLU A 352 -33.57 -27.02 -9.71
CA GLU A 352 -34.56 -27.31 -8.66
C GLU A 352 -35.17 -26.05 -8.05
N PHE A 353 -34.38 -25.04 -7.68
CA PHE A 353 -34.92 -23.92 -6.94
C PHE A 353 -34.39 -22.53 -7.29
N ILE A 354 -33.23 -22.39 -7.94
CA ILE A 354 -32.72 -21.06 -8.31
C ILE A 354 -33.52 -20.49 -9.47
N LYS A 355 -34.30 -19.46 -9.18
CA LYS A 355 -35.09 -18.72 -10.19
C LYS A 355 -34.29 -17.54 -10.74
N GLY A 356 -34.73 -17.04 -11.90
CA GLY A 356 -34.13 -15.83 -12.49
C GLY A 356 -32.91 -16.11 -13.37
N ILE A 357 -32.58 -17.38 -13.64
CA ILE A 357 -31.49 -17.76 -14.54
C ILE A 357 -32.07 -18.63 -15.67
N ARG A 358 -31.62 -18.34 -16.90
CA ARG A 358 -31.85 -19.18 -18.08
C ARG A 358 -30.50 -19.64 -18.63
N LYS A 359 -30.36 -20.93 -18.87
CA LYS A 359 -29.17 -21.52 -19.50
C LYS A 359 -29.42 -21.72 -21.00
N GLU A 360 -28.45 -21.34 -21.82
CA GLU A 360 -28.41 -21.64 -23.25
C GLU A 360 -27.04 -22.19 -23.62
N LYS A 361 -26.98 -23.03 -24.66
CA LYS A 361 -25.72 -23.52 -25.23
C LYS A 361 -25.51 -22.89 -26.61
N GLN A 362 -24.39 -22.14 -26.75
CA GLN A 362 -24.02 -21.51 -28.03
C GLN A 362 -22.58 -21.89 -28.39
N HIS A 363 -22.38 -22.41 -29.57
CA HIS A 363 -21.06 -22.85 -30.07
C HIS A 363 -20.29 -23.78 -29.15
N GLY A 364 -21.02 -24.64 -28.41
CA GLY A 364 -20.43 -25.59 -27.47
C GLY A 364 -20.23 -25.05 -26.04
N VAL A 365 -20.36 -23.74 -25.82
CA VAL A 365 -20.20 -23.07 -24.52
C VAL A 365 -21.57 -22.86 -23.87
N SER A 366 -21.67 -23.13 -22.59
CA SER A 366 -22.87 -22.84 -21.79
C SER A 366 -22.86 -21.39 -21.31
N LEU A 367 -23.93 -20.67 -21.62
CA LEU A 367 -24.14 -19.29 -21.24
C LEU A 367 -25.34 -19.17 -20.29
N LEU A 368 -25.25 -18.28 -19.32
CA LEU A 368 -26.34 -18.00 -18.38
C LEU A 368 -26.85 -16.59 -18.58
N TYR A 369 -28.17 -16.42 -18.52
CA TYR A 369 -28.87 -15.14 -18.71
C TYR A 369 -29.71 -14.85 -17.49
N THR A 370 -29.69 -13.61 -17.00
CA THR A 370 -30.50 -13.15 -15.87
C THR A 370 -31.87 -12.70 -16.31
N TYR A 371 -32.88 -12.99 -15.49
CA TYR A 371 -34.22 -12.46 -15.63
C TYR A 371 -34.36 -11.13 -14.88
N ASN A 372 -34.86 -10.11 -15.54
CA ASN A 372 -35.17 -8.83 -14.92
C ASN A 372 -36.64 -8.79 -14.50
N PRO A 373 -36.96 -8.71 -13.19
CA PRO A 373 -38.34 -8.68 -12.69
C PRO A 373 -39.12 -7.43 -13.14
N GLU A 374 -38.44 -6.29 -13.31
CA GLU A 374 -39.07 -5.04 -13.70
C GLU A 374 -39.54 -5.04 -15.15
N THR A 375 -38.64 -5.47 -16.05
CA THR A 375 -38.97 -5.56 -17.51
C THR A 375 -39.65 -6.87 -17.89
N ARG A 376 -39.77 -7.82 -16.95
CA ARG A 376 -40.30 -9.16 -17.13
C ARG A 376 -39.72 -9.92 -18.32
N SER A 377 -38.40 -9.76 -18.52
CA SER A 377 -37.68 -10.37 -19.64
C SER A 377 -36.31 -10.83 -19.25
N TYR A 378 -35.77 -11.81 -19.99
CA TYR A 378 -34.38 -12.20 -19.86
C TYR A 378 -33.47 -11.20 -20.58
N ALA A 379 -32.27 -11.01 -20.02
CA ALA A 379 -31.23 -10.20 -20.64
C ALA A 379 -30.93 -10.70 -22.06
N LYS A 380 -30.57 -9.78 -22.96
CA LYS A 380 -30.21 -10.11 -24.36
C LYS A 380 -28.77 -10.63 -24.50
N MET A 381 -27.94 -10.33 -23.54
CA MET A 381 -26.54 -10.77 -23.48
C MET A 381 -26.31 -11.67 -22.27
N PRO A 382 -25.34 -12.58 -22.33
CA PRO A 382 -25.01 -13.44 -21.20
C PRO A 382 -24.59 -12.62 -19.97
N ALA A 383 -24.95 -13.13 -18.80
CA ALA A 383 -24.53 -12.58 -17.52
C ALA A 383 -23.05 -12.87 -17.26
N LEU A 384 -22.41 -11.97 -16.52
CA LEU A 384 -21.12 -12.25 -15.91
C LEU A 384 -21.31 -13.21 -14.73
N ILE A 385 -20.66 -14.37 -14.80
CA ILE A 385 -20.68 -15.37 -13.73
C ILE A 385 -19.45 -15.13 -12.86
N LEU A 386 -19.65 -15.05 -11.54
CA LEU A 386 -18.57 -14.88 -10.57
C LEU A 386 -18.57 -16.02 -9.55
N LEU A 387 -17.39 -16.55 -9.24
CA LEU A 387 -17.15 -17.41 -8.08
C LEU A 387 -16.17 -16.69 -7.15
N ASP A 388 -16.63 -16.32 -5.95
CA ASP A 388 -15.85 -15.52 -4.98
C ASP A 388 -15.20 -14.27 -5.58
N GLY A 389 -15.83 -13.65 -6.58
CA GLY A 389 -15.33 -12.49 -7.30
C GLY A 389 -14.50 -12.81 -8.55
N MET A 390 -14.14 -14.06 -8.78
CA MET A 390 -13.46 -14.49 -10.00
C MET A 390 -14.45 -14.67 -11.15
N PRO A 391 -14.21 -14.07 -12.34
CA PRO A 391 -15.06 -14.28 -13.49
C PRO A 391 -14.89 -15.70 -14.07
N ILE A 392 -16.03 -16.36 -14.26
CA ILE A 392 -16.12 -17.68 -14.93
C ILE A 392 -16.66 -17.43 -16.35
N TYR A 393 -15.88 -17.75 -17.36
CA TYR A 393 -16.24 -17.48 -18.76
C TYR A 393 -17.05 -18.59 -19.43
N ASP A 394 -16.87 -19.83 -18.97
CA ASP A 394 -17.68 -20.97 -19.39
C ASP A 394 -18.49 -21.46 -18.18
N ALA A 395 -19.82 -21.38 -18.29
CA ALA A 395 -20.68 -21.84 -17.22
C ALA A 395 -20.49 -23.35 -16.91
N ASP A 396 -20.08 -24.17 -17.87
CA ASP A 396 -19.86 -25.60 -17.65
C ASP A 396 -18.71 -25.86 -16.67
N ASP A 397 -17.74 -24.92 -16.53
CA ASP A 397 -16.68 -24.99 -15.51
C ASP A 397 -17.27 -24.94 -14.08
N LEU A 398 -18.42 -24.29 -13.90
CA LEU A 398 -19.09 -24.11 -12.62
C LEU A 398 -20.26 -25.09 -12.41
N LEU A 399 -20.94 -25.50 -13.47
CA LEU A 399 -22.14 -26.34 -13.35
C LEU A 399 -21.90 -27.70 -12.66
N ASN A 400 -20.69 -28.21 -12.74
CA ASN A 400 -20.28 -29.44 -12.05
C ASN A 400 -19.58 -29.18 -10.70
N TYR A 401 -19.56 -27.92 -10.26
CA TYR A 401 -18.97 -27.53 -8.97
C TYR A 401 -19.86 -27.99 -7.82
N ASP A 402 -19.25 -28.45 -6.73
CA ASP A 402 -19.92 -28.97 -5.54
C ASP A 402 -20.75 -27.86 -4.86
N ALA A 403 -22.06 -27.98 -4.90
CA ALA A 403 -22.98 -27.00 -4.34
C ALA A 403 -22.85 -26.85 -2.81
N HIS A 404 -22.38 -27.88 -2.08
CA HIS A 404 -22.14 -27.82 -0.63
C HIS A 404 -21.05 -26.82 -0.23
N LEU A 405 -20.19 -26.41 -1.17
CA LEU A 405 -19.16 -25.41 -0.93
C LEU A 405 -19.69 -23.98 -1.04
N ILE A 406 -20.85 -23.78 -1.67
CA ILE A 406 -21.45 -22.45 -1.91
C ILE A 406 -22.35 -22.10 -0.74
N LYS A 407 -22.17 -20.90 -0.22
CA LYS A 407 -23.00 -20.34 0.83
C LYS A 407 -24.10 -19.44 0.27
N TYR A 408 -23.75 -18.52 -0.64
CA TYR A 408 -24.69 -17.57 -1.19
C TYR A 408 -24.73 -17.62 -2.71
N VAL A 409 -25.93 -17.44 -3.27
CA VAL A 409 -26.12 -17.14 -4.68
C VAL A 409 -26.84 -15.80 -4.79
N GLN A 410 -26.28 -14.89 -5.57
CA GLN A 410 -26.83 -13.55 -5.80
C GLN A 410 -26.98 -13.30 -7.27
N ILE A 411 -28.15 -12.84 -7.68
CA ILE A 411 -28.47 -12.55 -9.08
C ILE A 411 -28.82 -11.07 -9.18
N TYR A 412 -28.12 -10.38 -10.04
CA TYR A 412 -28.34 -8.97 -10.34
C TYR A 412 -28.74 -8.85 -11.80
N SER A 413 -29.91 -8.30 -12.08
CA SER A 413 -30.33 -7.97 -13.44
C SER A 413 -29.96 -6.52 -13.77
N GLY A 414 -29.89 -6.20 -15.04
CA GLY A 414 -29.52 -4.86 -15.50
C GLY A 414 -28.10 -4.79 -16.08
N THR A 415 -27.66 -3.58 -16.39
CA THR A 415 -26.32 -3.38 -16.99
C THR A 415 -25.34 -2.92 -15.93
N PHE A 416 -24.21 -3.61 -15.85
CA PHE A 416 -23.11 -3.30 -14.96
C PHE A 416 -21.84 -3.00 -15.75
N HIS A 417 -21.05 -2.06 -15.23
CA HIS A 417 -19.79 -1.63 -15.85
C HIS A 417 -18.62 -1.96 -14.93
N PHE A 418 -17.63 -2.66 -15.47
CA PHE A 418 -16.38 -2.97 -14.81
C PHE A 418 -15.23 -2.43 -15.66
N GLY A 419 -14.76 -1.23 -15.34
CA GLY A 419 -13.79 -0.51 -16.17
C GLY A 419 -14.35 -0.24 -17.58
N SER A 420 -13.70 -0.77 -18.61
CA SER A 420 -14.14 -0.65 -20.02
C SER A 420 -15.15 -1.72 -20.45
N SER A 421 -15.36 -2.75 -19.63
CA SER A 421 -16.28 -3.85 -19.93
C SER A 421 -17.68 -3.61 -19.37
N SER A 422 -18.70 -4.08 -20.10
CA SER A 422 -20.10 -4.05 -19.67
C SER A 422 -20.68 -5.45 -19.71
N CYS A 423 -21.57 -5.77 -18.80
CA CYS A 423 -22.34 -7.02 -18.82
C CYS A 423 -23.83 -6.76 -18.53
N CYS A 424 -24.68 -7.64 -19.03
CA CYS A 424 -26.12 -7.58 -18.85
C CYS A 424 -26.58 -8.60 -17.79
N GLY A 425 -26.33 -8.28 -16.54
CA GLY A 425 -26.57 -9.12 -15.40
C GLY A 425 -25.29 -9.71 -14.80
N VAL A 426 -25.34 -10.03 -13.52
CA VAL A 426 -24.27 -10.71 -12.77
C VAL A 426 -24.88 -11.84 -11.96
N ILE A 427 -24.26 -13.01 -12.02
CA ILE A 427 -24.60 -14.17 -11.18
C ILE A 427 -23.38 -14.45 -10.31
N SER A 428 -23.50 -14.21 -9.01
CA SER A 428 -22.39 -14.33 -8.06
C SER A 428 -22.62 -15.51 -7.14
N PHE A 429 -21.67 -16.46 -7.16
CA PHE A 429 -21.58 -17.59 -6.24
C PHE A 429 -20.50 -17.27 -5.20
N ILE A 430 -20.85 -17.38 -3.93
CA ILE A 430 -19.96 -17.09 -2.81
C ILE A 430 -19.80 -18.36 -1.98
N THR A 431 -18.56 -18.83 -1.87
CA THR A 431 -18.27 -20.03 -1.08
C THR A 431 -18.18 -19.74 0.41
N HIS A 432 -18.37 -20.74 1.27
CA HIS A 432 -18.21 -20.63 2.72
C HIS A 432 -16.81 -20.10 3.12
N LYS A 433 -15.77 -20.47 2.38
CA LYS A 433 -14.38 -20.07 2.63
C LYS A 433 -13.97 -18.78 1.90
N GLY A 434 -14.69 -18.37 0.87
CA GLY A 434 -14.41 -17.16 0.10
C GLY A 434 -13.07 -17.16 -0.64
N ARG A 435 -12.52 -18.31 -0.98
CA ARG A 435 -11.21 -18.49 -1.62
C ARG A 435 -11.26 -19.54 -2.73
N LEU A 436 -12.27 -19.49 -3.58
CA LEU A 436 -12.45 -20.43 -4.68
C LEU A 436 -12.48 -21.91 -4.23
N ALA A 437 -12.96 -22.21 -3.04
CA ALA A 437 -12.97 -23.49 -2.36
C ALA A 437 -12.98 -24.71 -3.30
N ASN A 438 -11.85 -25.40 -3.46
CA ASN A 438 -11.65 -26.54 -4.37
C ASN A 438 -11.89 -26.29 -5.87
N TYR A 439 -12.09 -25.04 -6.31
CA TYR A 439 -12.16 -24.72 -7.74
C TYR A 439 -10.80 -24.92 -8.39
N LYS A 440 -10.75 -25.66 -9.48
CA LYS A 440 -9.51 -25.91 -10.22
C LYS A 440 -9.28 -24.77 -11.20
N LEU A 441 -8.29 -23.95 -10.93
CA LEU A 441 -7.83 -22.91 -11.86
C LEU A 441 -7.35 -23.53 -13.17
N LYS A 442 -7.49 -22.80 -14.28
CA LYS A 442 -6.98 -23.21 -15.58
C LYS A 442 -5.45 -23.17 -15.61
N ASP A 443 -4.86 -23.94 -16.52
CA ASP A 443 -3.40 -23.94 -16.68
C ASP A 443 -2.90 -22.53 -16.96
N GLY A 444 -1.89 -22.08 -16.19
CA GLY A 444 -1.34 -20.73 -16.26
C GLY A 444 -2.05 -19.68 -15.40
N GLU A 445 -3.18 -20.00 -14.77
CA GLU A 445 -3.82 -19.13 -13.78
C GLU A 445 -3.26 -19.43 -12.39
N GLN A 446 -2.94 -18.38 -11.63
CA GLN A 446 -2.41 -18.51 -10.28
C GLN A 446 -3.02 -17.47 -9.35
N LEU A 447 -3.55 -17.92 -8.22
CA LEU A 447 -3.95 -17.05 -7.14
C LEU A 447 -2.70 -16.55 -6.40
N MET A 448 -2.52 -15.24 -6.37
CA MET A 448 -1.35 -14.60 -5.78
C MET A 448 -1.77 -13.69 -4.63
N SER A 449 -0.91 -13.54 -3.63
CA SER A 449 -1.05 -12.49 -2.63
C SER A 449 -0.37 -11.22 -3.15
N TYR A 450 -1.11 -10.13 -3.19
CA TYR A 450 -0.59 -8.84 -3.64
C TYR A 450 -0.77 -7.78 -2.56
N ALA A 451 0.32 -7.08 -2.24
CA ALA A 451 0.30 -5.98 -1.29
C ALA A 451 -0.15 -4.70 -2.00
N PHE A 452 -1.32 -4.19 -1.65
CA PHE A 452 -1.80 -2.86 -2.01
C PHE A 452 -1.32 -1.81 -1.00
N PRO A 453 -1.48 -0.51 -1.31
CA PRO A 453 -1.08 0.55 -0.39
C PRO A 453 -1.67 0.37 1.02
N GLN A 454 -0.84 0.57 2.04
CA GLN A 454 -1.34 0.61 3.41
C GLN A 454 -2.18 1.88 3.60
N ASP A 455 -3.41 1.70 4.05
CA ASP A 455 -4.33 2.78 4.40
C ASP A 455 -4.56 2.74 5.91
N HIS A 456 -3.91 3.63 6.63
CA HIS A 456 -4.08 3.71 8.07
C HIS A 456 -5.27 4.61 8.40
N PRO A 457 -6.21 4.14 9.21
CA PRO A 457 -7.25 5.00 9.75
C PRO A 457 -6.58 6.15 10.51
N THR A 458 -7.16 7.34 10.43
CA THR A 458 -6.67 8.49 11.19
C THR A 458 -6.69 8.12 12.67
N PRO A 459 -5.54 8.01 13.35
CA PRO A 459 -5.55 7.67 14.76
C PRO A 459 -6.19 8.82 15.52
N ALA A 460 -7.25 8.54 16.25
CA ALA A 460 -7.94 9.54 17.04
C ALA A 460 -7.04 10.09 18.18
N ASN A 461 -6.08 9.29 18.67
CA ASN A 461 -5.26 9.61 19.86
C ASN A 461 -3.79 9.18 19.72
N GLY A 462 -3.24 9.10 18.50
CA GLY A 462 -1.89 8.59 18.27
C GLY A 462 -1.82 7.05 18.28
N LEU A 463 -0.79 6.52 17.63
CA LEU A 463 -0.50 5.09 17.63
C LEU A 463 0.35 4.79 18.87
N ALA A 464 -0.27 4.23 19.92
CA ALA A 464 0.48 3.70 21.06
C ALA A 464 1.20 2.42 20.60
N SER A 465 2.51 2.49 20.46
CA SER A 465 3.32 1.29 20.32
C SER A 465 3.49 0.66 21.70
N LYS A 466 3.14 -0.60 21.84
CA LYS A 466 3.31 -1.36 23.10
C LYS A 466 4.79 -1.57 23.47
N TYR A 467 5.74 -1.21 22.59
CA TYR A 467 7.10 -1.72 22.67
C TYR A 467 8.13 -0.64 23.01
N HIS A 468 8.73 0.03 22.04
CA HIS A 468 9.80 0.99 22.32
C HIS A 468 9.40 2.43 22.01
N THR A 469 8.70 2.66 20.93
CA THR A 469 8.01 3.91 20.66
C THR A 469 6.75 3.92 21.52
N THR A 470 6.72 4.74 22.54
CA THR A 470 5.58 4.79 23.46
C THR A 470 4.37 5.44 22.78
N THR A 471 4.63 6.42 21.92
CA THR A 471 3.57 7.14 21.21
C THR A 471 4.12 7.71 19.90
N TRP A 472 3.34 7.61 18.84
CA TRP A 472 3.62 8.22 17.55
C TRP A 472 2.36 8.88 16.99
N TYR A 473 2.48 10.17 16.70
CA TYR A 473 1.47 10.97 16.03
C TYR A 473 1.98 11.29 14.62
N PRO A 474 1.50 10.62 13.57
CA PRO A 474 1.98 10.85 12.22
C PRO A 474 1.68 12.25 11.70
N MET A 475 0.58 12.89 12.14
CA MET A 475 0.21 14.22 11.70
C MET A 475 -0.47 15.03 12.81
N VAL A 476 0.18 16.11 13.24
CA VAL A 476 -0.33 17.07 14.23
C VAL A 476 -0.30 18.46 13.60
N LYS A 477 -1.47 19.12 13.52
CA LYS A 477 -1.62 20.48 12.97
C LYS A 477 -1.87 21.52 14.08
N ALA A 478 -2.00 21.09 15.32
CA ALA A 478 -2.23 21.97 16.46
C ALA A 478 -0.94 22.67 16.91
N LYS A 479 -1.07 23.84 17.53
CA LYS A 479 0.07 24.55 18.15
C LYS A 479 0.51 23.95 19.49
N THR A 480 -0.31 23.09 20.07
CA THR A 480 -0.03 22.38 21.33
C THR A 480 -0.45 20.93 21.18
N LEU A 481 0.25 20.03 21.87
CA LEU A 481 -0.08 18.63 21.96
C LEU A 481 -0.37 18.26 23.41
N THR A 482 -1.55 17.74 23.68
CA THR A 482 -1.90 17.15 24.99
C THR A 482 -1.61 15.67 24.95
N ILE A 483 -0.72 15.20 25.82
CA ILE A 483 -0.31 13.79 25.89
C ILE A 483 -0.31 13.30 27.34
N THR A 484 -0.53 12.00 27.50
CA THR A 484 -0.32 11.32 28.78
C THR A 484 1.09 10.76 28.82
N MET A 485 1.85 11.10 29.87
CA MET A 485 3.20 10.60 30.04
C MET A 485 3.21 9.10 30.26
N PRO A 486 4.27 8.38 29.78
CA PRO A 486 4.42 6.96 30.04
C PRO A 486 4.33 6.62 31.51
N SER A 487 3.73 5.48 31.84
CA SER A 487 3.62 4.98 33.20
C SER A 487 4.96 4.48 33.78
N ALA A 488 5.92 4.16 32.94
CA ALA A 488 7.25 3.70 33.33
C ALA A 488 8.19 4.90 33.57
N GLU A 489 8.89 4.89 34.71
CA GLU A 489 9.96 5.85 34.95
C GLU A 489 11.09 5.70 33.93
N GLY A 490 11.77 6.79 33.65
CA GLY A 490 12.93 6.76 32.76
C GLY A 490 13.14 8.05 31.99
N LEU A 491 14.15 8.00 31.17
CA LEU A 491 14.44 9.04 30.18
C LEU A 491 13.76 8.71 28.87
N TYR A 492 13.05 9.68 28.32
CA TYR A 492 12.37 9.59 27.03
C TYR A 492 12.85 10.72 26.12
N GLN A 493 12.74 10.51 24.84
CA GLN A 493 12.99 11.52 23.83
C GLN A 493 11.70 11.77 23.04
N MET A 494 11.28 13.01 22.97
CA MET A 494 10.24 13.46 22.07
C MET A 494 10.90 14.09 20.85
N THR A 495 10.57 13.60 19.67
CA THR A 495 11.06 14.15 18.40
C THR A 495 9.91 14.74 17.62
N VAL A 496 10.05 15.98 17.17
CA VAL A 496 9.11 16.69 16.30
C VAL A 496 9.76 16.86 14.94
N GLN A 497 9.09 16.43 13.89
CA GLN A 497 9.61 16.48 12.52
C GLN A 497 8.52 17.01 11.57
N GLY A 498 8.91 17.80 10.59
CA GLY A 498 8.00 18.39 9.60
C GLY A 498 8.71 19.42 8.73
N LYS A 499 7.94 20.40 8.28
CA LYS A 499 8.46 21.60 7.61
C LYS A 499 8.05 22.84 8.39
N ASP A 500 8.92 23.81 8.47
CA ASP A 500 8.59 25.13 8.98
C ASP A 500 7.69 25.92 7.99
N PRO A 501 7.15 27.08 8.36
CA PRO A 501 6.31 27.89 7.46
C PRO A 501 7.00 28.33 6.18
N THR A 502 8.33 28.28 6.12
CA THR A 502 9.13 28.61 4.93
C THR A 502 9.43 27.39 4.05
N GLY A 503 9.02 26.19 4.49
CA GLY A 503 9.20 24.93 3.76
C GLY A 503 10.52 24.20 4.05
N HIS A 504 11.34 24.72 4.97
CA HIS A 504 12.56 24.02 5.40
C HIS A 504 12.25 22.88 6.34
N ILE A 505 13.11 21.86 6.32
CA ILE A 505 12.96 20.71 7.22
C ILE A 505 13.13 21.15 8.67
N LEU A 506 12.09 20.93 9.45
CA LEU A 506 12.07 21.11 10.89
C LEU A 506 12.33 19.75 11.56
N ARG A 507 13.33 19.72 12.45
CA ARG A 507 13.56 18.58 13.33
C ARG A 507 14.05 19.08 14.68
N THR A 508 13.27 18.80 15.71
CA THR A 508 13.60 19.18 17.10
C THR A 508 13.41 17.98 18.01
N ALA A 509 14.37 17.76 18.91
CA ALA A 509 14.29 16.69 19.89
C ALA A 509 14.34 17.29 21.31
N TYR A 510 13.50 16.78 22.20
CA TYR A 510 13.41 17.17 23.60
C TYR A 510 13.63 15.96 24.48
N ALA A 511 14.43 16.12 25.54
CA ALA A 511 14.55 15.13 26.58
C ALA A 511 13.42 15.27 27.59
N ILE A 512 12.79 14.15 27.94
CA ILE A 512 11.72 14.07 28.95
C ILE A 512 12.14 13.07 30.01
N LYS A 513 12.22 13.51 31.27
CA LYS A 513 12.42 12.62 32.39
C LYS A 513 11.09 12.36 33.08
N VAL A 514 10.63 11.12 33.05
CA VAL A 514 9.45 10.65 33.76
C VAL A 514 9.90 10.13 35.11
N VAL A 515 9.31 10.66 36.17
CA VAL A 515 9.56 10.33 37.60
C VAL A 515 8.28 9.80 38.24
N LYS A 516 8.40 9.15 39.41
CA LYS A 516 7.23 8.69 40.18
C LYS A 516 6.33 9.82 40.62
#